data_45570d1ba06bddcc5ca838bb993e431a
#
_entry.id   45570d1ba06bddcc5ca838bb993e431a
#
_cell.length_a   1.000
_cell.length_b   1.000
_cell.length_c   1.000
_cell.angle_alpha   90.00
_cell.angle_beta   90.00
_cell.angle_gamma   90.00
#
_symmetry.space_group_name_H-M   'P 1'
#
loop_
_entity.id
_entity.type
_entity.pdbx_description
1 polymer ?
#
loop_
_entity_poly.entity_id
_entity_poly.type
_entity_poly.pdbx_seq_one_letter_code
_entity_poly.pdbx_strand_id
1 'polypeptide(L)'
;MQENGGKQERGHSHQFEWKTITTPTEEADGLEAYACIICGYYTDSVPVSAYRYACTEGAKQVLAAGQNAEITLKMGRWCSYPRWFMEKLAQRRDLTIHLQFEYLHKQYEVLIPAKMPMDTECEWYGPLKLCNLYPYIIK
;
A
#
# COMPACT_ATOMS: atom_id res chain seq x y z
N MET A 1 -23.76 -27.38 -2.74
CA MET A 1 -23.51 -26.85 -2.39
C MET A 1 -22.83 -26.41 -1.88
N GLN A 2 -22.96 -26.79 -1.86
CA GLN A 2 -22.73 -26.43 -1.46
C GLN A 2 -22.13 -26.04 -1.07
N GLU A 3 -22.26 -26.62 -0.94
CA GLU A 3 -21.81 -26.29 -0.57
C GLU A 3 -21.05 -25.97 -0.39
N ASN A 4 -21.03 -26.42 -0.55
CA ASN A 4 -20.45 -26.04 -0.26
C ASN A 4 -19.77 -25.80 0.00
N GLY A 5 -19.60 -25.98 -0.35
CA GLY A 5 -19.24 -25.86 0.05
C GLY A 5 -18.79 -25.88 0.79
N GLY A 6 -18.39 -26.26 0.14
CA GLY A 6 -17.85 -26.66 1.17
C GLY A 6 -18.40 -26.76 2.36
N LYS A 7 -17.97 -27.30 2.81
CA LYS A 7 -18.59 -27.34 4.02
C LYS A 7 -19.33 -26.05 4.31
N GLN A 8 -20.53 -26.18 4.38
CA GLN A 8 -21.42 -25.08 4.59
C GLN A 8 -21.43 -24.64 6.03
N GLU A 9 -21.19 -23.41 6.25
CA GLU A 9 -21.24 -22.87 7.58
C GLU A 9 -22.67 -22.66 8.01
N ARG A 10 -23.01 -23.13 9.19
CA ARG A 10 -24.36 -22.97 9.68
C ARG A 10 -24.45 -21.82 10.63
N GLY A 11 -25.55 -21.10 10.60
CA GLY A 11 -25.85 -20.11 11.58
C GLY A 11 -25.42 -18.70 11.22
N HIS A 12 -24.82 -18.49 10.06
CA HIS A 12 -24.52 -17.14 9.64
C HIS A 12 -24.49 -17.00 8.13
N SER A 13 -24.71 -15.79 7.70
CA SER A 13 -24.49 -15.42 6.30
C SER A 13 -23.05 -14.94 6.17
N HIS A 14 -22.39 -15.29 5.07
CA HIS A 14 -21.03 -14.83 4.85
C HIS A 14 -21.04 -13.34 4.62
N GLN A 15 -20.05 -12.67 5.20
CA GLN A 15 -19.81 -11.24 5.01
C GLN A 15 -18.43 -11.10 4.40
N PHE A 16 -18.35 -10.79 3.13
CA PHE A 16 -17.10 -10.84 2.38
C PHE A 16 -16.41 -9.49 2.33
N GLU A 17 -15.10 -9.53 2.46
CA GLU A 17 -14.22 -8.38 2.26
C GLU A 17 -12.96 -8.87 1.58
N TRP A 18 -12.29 -7.99 0.83
CA TRP A 18 -10.98 -8.30 0.29
C TRP A 18 -9.96 -8.30 1.41
N LYS A 19 -9.23 -9.39 1.54
CA LYS A 19 -8.24 -9.57 2.60
C LYS A 19 -6.98 -10.17 2.03
N THR A 20 -5.86 -9.85 2.68
CA THR A 20 -4.59 -10.49 2.36
C THR A 20 -4.55 -11.84 3.06
N ILE A 21 -4.55 -12.91 2.28
CA ILE A 21 -4.46 -14.28 2.79
C ILE A 21 -2.99 -14.64 3.03
N THR A 22 -2.13 -14.31 2.07
CA THR A 22 -0.70 -14.54 2.16
C THR A 22 0.01 -13.23 1.85
N THR A 23 0.87 -12.80 2.77
CA THR A 23 1.64 -11.58 2.56
C THR A 23 2.74 -11.84 1.53
N PRO A 24 2.86 -10.99 0.50
CA PRO A 24 3.92 -11.19 -0.48
C PRO A 24 5.29 -10.86 0.10
N THR A 25 6.31 -11.44 -0.51
CA THR A 25 7.71 -11.10 -0.22
C THR A 25 8.33 -10.56 -1.49
N GLU A 26 9.58 -10.09 -1.38
CA GLU A 26 10.28 -9.61 -2.57
C GLU A 26 10.59 -10.73 -3.54
N GLU A 27 10.56 -11.98 -3.07
CA GLU A 27 10.85 -13.15 -3.91
C GLU A 27 9.59 -13.85 -4.43
N ALA A 28 8.43 -13.61 -3.81
CA ALA A 28 7.23 -14.35 -4.19
C ALA A 28 5.98 -13.53 -3.96
N ASP A 29 5.03 -13.64 -4.87
CA ASP A 29 3.73 -13.00 -4.71
C ASP A 29 2.96 -13.61 -3.56
N GLY A 30 2.12 -12.79 -2.95
CA GLY A 30 1.14 -13.27 -1.97
C GLY A 30 -0.19 -13.52 -2.63
N LEU A 31 -1.23 -13.54 -1.80
CA LEU A 31 -2.59 -13.83 -2.24
C LEU A 31 -3.58 -12.90 -1.53
N GLU A 32 -4.45 -12.27 -2.32
CA GLU A 32 -5.62 -11.55 -1.80
C GLU A 32 -6.86 -12.33 -2.19
N ALA A 33 -7.85 -12.33 -1.31
CA ALA A 33 -9.08 -13.05 -1.58
C ALA A 33 -10.29 -12.32 -1.02
N TYR A 34 -11.44 -12.56 -1.65
CA TYR A 34 -12.71 -12.07 -1.16
C TYR A 34 -13.18 -13.08 -0.13
N ALA A 35 -12.93 -12.79 1.14
CA ALA A 35 -13.06 -13.75 2.22
C ALA A 35 -14.11 -13.32 3.24
N CYS A 36 -14.78 -14.30 3.81
CA CYS A 36 -15.73 -14.04 4.89
C CYS A 36 -14.98 -13.63 6.14
N ILE A 37 -15.36 -12.49 6.72
CA ILE A 37 -14.70 -11.98 7.92
C ILE A 37 -15.02 -12.80 9.16
N ILE A 38 -16.02 -13.68 9.09
CA ILE A 38 -16.45 -14.48 10.22
C ILE A 38 -15.74 -15.83 10.23
N CYS A 39 -15.74 -16.54 9.10
CA CYS A 39 -15.20 -17.92 9.05
C CYS A 39 -13.99 -18.10 8.16
N GLY A 40 -13.61 -17.07 7.40
CA GLY A 40 -12.43 -17.18 6.52
C GLY A 40 -12.67 -17.83 5.18
N TYR A 41 -13.89 -18.35 4.93
CA TYR A 41 -14.20 -18.94 3.63
C TYR A 41 -14.02 -17.89 2.53
N TYR A 42 -13.37 -18.25 1.45
CA TYR A 42 -13.20 -17.30 0.35
C TYR A 42 -13.49 -17.93 -1.01
N THR A 43 -13.88 -17.08 -1.95
CA THR A 43 -14.27 -17.52 -3.29
C THR A 43 -13.29 -17.09 -4.35
N ASP A 44 -13.11 -15.78 -4.51
CA ASP A 44 -12.24 -15.22 -5.53
C ASP A 44 -10.88 -14.92 -4.93
N SER A 45 -9.82 -15.21 -5.67
CA SER A 45 -8.49 -14.89 -5.21
C SER A 45 -7.65 -14.39 -6.37
N VAL A 46 -6.71 -13.48 -6.07
CA VAL A 46 -5.78 -12.95 -7.06
C VAL A 46 -4.39 -12.86 -6.42
N PRO A 47 -3.34 -13.04 -7.22
CA PRO A 47 -2.00 -12.82 -6.70
C PRO A 47 -1.76 -11.33 -6.44
N VAL A 48 -0.96 -11.03 -5.43
CA VAL A 48 -0.58 -9.66 -5.12
C VAL A 48 0.93 -9.59 -5.02
N SER A 49 1.52 -8.67 -5.78
CA SER A 49 2.97 -8.47 -5.74
C SER A 49 3.37 -7.68 -4.51
N ALA A 50 4.62 -7.82 -4.10
CA ALA A 50 5.16 -7.03 -3.00
C ALA A 50 5.05 -5.52 -3.28
N TYR A 51 5.27 -5.14 -4.53
CA TYR A 51 5.15 -3.75 -4.94
C TYR A 51 3.73 -3.22 -4.69
N ARG A 52 2.73 -3.94 -5.21
CA ARG A 52 1.34 -3.51 -5.05
C ARG A 52 0.94 -3.51 -3.58
N TYR A 53 1.38 -4.51 -2.83
CA TYR A 53 1.09 -4.61 -1.41
C TYR A 53 1.67 -3.42 -0.66
N ALA A 54 2.92 -3.04 -0.95
CA ALA A 54 3.55 -1.90 -0.29
C ALA A 54 2.78 -0.61 -0.54
N CYS A 55 2.36 -0.38 -1.78
CA CYS A 55 1.57 0.81 -2.11
C CYS A 55 0.21 0.81 -1.41
N THR A 56 -0.44 -0.35 -1.39
CA THR A 56 -1.75 -0.47 -0.74
C THR A 56 -1.65 -0.23 0.77
N GLU A 57 -0.64 -0.85 1.42
CA GLU A 57 -0.46 -0.68 2.85
C GLU A 57 -0.01 0.74 3.19
N GLY A 58 0.83 1.34 2.35
CA GLY A 58 1.23 2.73 2.55
C GLY A 58 0.04 3.67 2.48
N ALA A 59 -0.85 3.46 1.50
CA ALA A 59 -2.06 4.26 1.38
C ALA A 59 -2.96 4.10 2.60
N LYS A 60 -3.08 2.88 3.14
CA LYS A 60 -3.87 2.64 4.34
C LYS A 60 -3.29 3.39 5.55
N GLN A 61 -1.96 3.37 5.69
CA GLN A 61 -1.30 4.10 6.78
C GLN A 61 -1.57 5.59 6.69
N VAL A 62 -1.54 6.14 5.48
CA VAL A 62 -1.83 7.56 5.26
C VAL A 62 -3.26 7.88 5.69
N LEU A 63 -4.23 7.06 5.27
CA LEU A 63 -5.63 7.33 5.59
C LEU A 63 -5.91 7.17 7.08
N ALA A 64 -5.20 6.26 7.74
CA ALA A 64 -5.43 5.97 9.17
C ALA A 64 -4.65 6.88 10.09
N ALA A 65 -3.68 7.64 9.60
CA ALA A 65 -2.82 8.47 10.43
C ALA A 65 -3.62 9.57 11.13
N GLY A 66 -3.20 9.90 12.34
CA GLY A 66 -3.81 10.99 13.08
C GLY A 66 -3.61 12.32 12.38
N GLN A 67 -4.40 13.30 12.77
CA GLN A 67 -4.34 14.63 12.19
C GLN A 67 -2.97 15.24 12.46
N ASN A 68 -2.36 15.82 11.43
CA ASN A 68 -1.05 16.49 11.52
C ASN A 68 0.09 15.56 11.92
N ALA A 69 -0.07 14.26 11.77
CA ALA A 69 0.96 13.30 12.18
C ALA A 69 2.18 13.34 11.26
N GLU A 70 3.28 12.84 11.78
CA GLU A 70 4.48 12.58 10.99
C GLU A 70 4.65 11.08 10.89
N ILE A 71 4.67 10.54 9.66
CA ILE A 71 4.69 9.11 9.44
C ILE A 71 5.80 8.73 8.48
N THR A 72 6.22 7.46 8.57
CA THR A 72 7.23 6.90 7.68
C THR A 72 6.64 5.72 6.95
N LEU A 73 6.71 5.77 5.61
CA LEU A 73 6.28 4.67 4.76
C LEU A 73 7.53 3.91 4.28
N LYS A 74 7.65 2.66 4.67
CA LYS A 74 8.79 1.81 4.31
C LYS A 74 8.41 0.98 3.11
N MET A 75 8.94 1.36 1.95
CA MET A 75 8.52 0.79 0.68
C MET A 75 9.45 -0.32 0.15
N GLY A 76 10.56 -0.57 0.85
CA GLY A 76 11.48 -1.61 0.42
C GLY A 76 12.20 -1.23 -0.87
N ARG A 77 12.34 -2.19 -1.79
CA ARG A 77 13.05 -1.95 -3.05
C ARG A 77 12.18 -1.24 -4.10
N TRP A 78 10.93 -0.98 -3.78
CA TRP A 78 10.00 -0.41 -4.75
C TRP A 78 10.11 1.10 -4.70
N CYS A 79 10.57 1.66 -5.80
CA CYS A 79 10.94 3.08 -5.82
C CYS A 79 10.25 3.87 -6.94
N SER A 80 9.32 3.23 -7.66
CA SER A 80 8.52 3.92 -8.67
C SER A 80 7.05 3.75 -8.30
N TYR A 81 6.34 4.84 -8.18
CA TYR A 81 4.99 4.80 -7.61
C TYR A 81 3.97 5.33 -8.60
N PRO A 82 2.79 4.67 -8.69
CA PRO A 82 1.77 5.09 -9.63
C PRO A 82 1.04 6.34 -9.13
N ARG A 83 0.39 7.00 -10.08
CA ARG A 83 -0.37 8.21 -9.76
C ARG A 83 -1.37 7.98 -8.63
N TRP A 84 -2.07 6.85 -8.64
CA TRP A 84 -3.09 6.62 -7.62
C TRP A 84 -2.53 6.62 -6.20
N PHE A 85 -1.30 6.10 -6.03
CA PHE A 85 -0.65 6.12 -4.73
C PHE A 85 -0.33 7.56 -4.33
N MET A 86 0.25 8.33 -5.25
CA MET A 86 0.58 9.73 -4.97
C MET A 86 -0.68 10.54 -4.68
N GLU A 87 -1.78 10.24 -5.36
CA GLU A 87 -3.06 10.90 -5.08
C GLU A 87 -3.57 10.62 -3.68
N LYS A 88 -3.33 9.39 -3.18
CA LYS A 88 -3.70 9.07 -1.79
C LYS A 88 -2.89 9.91 -0.81
N LEU A 89 -1.59 10.06 -1.05
CA LEU A 89 -0.76 10.92 -0.21
C LEU A 89 -1.23 12.37 -0.28
N ALA A 90 -1.63 12.82 -1.46
CA ALA A 90 -2.08 14.19 -1.66
C ALA A 90 -3.39 14.51 -0.95
N GLN A 91 -4.16 13.49 -0.56
CA GLN A 91 -5.39 13.70 0.20
C GLN A 91 -5.13 14.12 1.65
N ARG A 92 -3.91 13.93 2.14
CA ARG A 92 -3.57 14.20 3.53
C ARG A 92 -2.40 15.16 3.63
N ARG A 93 -2.64 16.43 3.20
CA ARG A 93 -1.58 17.45 3.22
C ARG A 93 -1.31 18.00 4.62
N ASP A 94 -2.06 17.52 5.61
CA ASP A 94 -1.74 17.79 7.01
C ASP A 94 -0.57 16.92 7.52
N LEU A 95 -0.27 15.81 6.82
CA LEU A 95 0.77 14.88 7.25
C LEU A 95 2.14 15.30 6.74
N THR A 96 3.15 15.02 7.57
CA THR A 96 4.55 15.01 7.13
C THR A 96 4.88 13.56 6.83
N ILE A 97 5.28 13.27 5.60
CA ILE A 97 5.48 11.90 5.16
C ILE A 97 6.94 11.67 4.81
N HIS A 98 7.55 10.65 5.42
CA HIS A 98 8.87 10.18 5.06
C HIS A 98 8.68 8.93 4.22
N LEU A 99 9.15 8.97 2.96
CA LEU A 99 9.03 7.86 2.04
C LEU A 99 10.38 7.21 1.89
N GLN A 100 10.55 5.99 2.44
CA GLN A 100 11.82 5.28 2.45
C GLN A 100 11.81 4.16 1.42
N PHE A 101 12.86 4.11 0.61
CA PHE A 101 12.99 3.04 -0.38
C PHE A 101 14.46 2.80 -0.70
N GLU A 102 14.75 1.64 -1.29
CA GLU A 102 16.08 1.30 -1.76
C GLU A 102 16.14 1.53 -3.28
N TYR A 103 17.19 2.21 -3.72
CA TYR A 103 17.43 2.43 -5.14
C TYR A 103 18.93 2.38 -5.40
N LEU A 104 19.34 1.55 -6.35
CA LEU A 104 20.76 1.34 -6.69
C LEU A 104 21.58 1.00 -5.44
N HIS A 105 21.05 0.10 -4.63
CA HIS A 105 21.68 -0.41 -3.40
C HIS A 105 21.93 0.65 -2.32
N LYS A 106 21.22 1.77 -2.40
CA LYS A 106 21.29 2.83 -1.40
C LYS A 106 19.91 3.08 -0.82
N GLN A 107 19.89 3.49 0.45
CA GLN A 107 18.64 3.80 1.12
C GLN A 107 18.34 5.28 0.97
N TYR A 108 17.20 5.56 0.37
CA TYR A 108 16.71 6.92 0.17
C TYR A 108 15.59 7.21 1.14
N GLU A 109 15.55 8.44 1.60
CA GLU A 109 14.40 8.92 2.35
C GLU A 109 13.98 10.26 1.74
N VAL A 110 12.77 10.28 1.16
CA VAL A 110 12.20 11.47 0.55
C VAL A 110 11.23 12.07 1.56
N LEU A 111 11.37 13.36 1.82
CA LEU A 111 10.51 14.06 2.76
C LEU A 111 9.44 14.83 2.00
N ILE A 112 8.18 14.52 2.28
CA ILE A 112 7.05 15.28 1.74
C ILE A 112 6.50 16.11 2.90
N PRO A 113 6.85 17.41 2.95
CA PRO A 113 6.44 18.23 4.09
C PRO A 113 4.94 18.46 4.13
N ALA A 114 4.44 18.65 5.33
CA ALA A 114 3.03 18.99 5.52
C ALA A 114 2.72 20.30 4.80
N LYS A 115 1.50 20.38 4.26
CA LYS A 115 0.96 21.60 3.62
C LYS A 115 1.65 21.97 2.32
N MET A 116 2.57 21.13 1.84
CA MET A 116 3.18 21.31 0.55
C MET A 116 2.27 20.73 -0.52
N PRO A 117 1.93 21.47 -1.60
CA PRO A 117 1.16 20.88 -2.69
C PRO A 117 1.94 19.74 -3.32
N MET A 118 1.22 18.68 -3.71
CA MET A 118 1.84 17.53 -4.34
C MET A 118 1.53 17.48 -5.83
N ASP A 119 2.55 17.10 -6.60
CA ASP A 119 2.39 16.84 -8.02
C ASP A 119 1.73 15.47 -8.18
N THR A 120 0.60 15.41 -8.90
CA THR A 120 -0.08 14.16 -9.24
C THR A 120 -0.37 14.09 -10.73
N GLU A 121 0.37 14.83 -11.55
CA GLU A 121 0.12 14.90 -12.99
C GLU A 121 0.73 13.74 -13.77
N CYS A 122 1.77 13.11 -13.25
CA CYS A 122 2.46 12.03 -13.94
C CYS A 122 1.82 10.69 -13.64
N GLU A 123 1.92 9.74 -14.58
CA GLU A 123 1.41 8.39 -14.34
C GLU A 123 2.30 7.62 -13.37
N TRP A 124 3.61 7.92 -13.41
CA TRP A 124 4.58 7.23 -12.57
C TRP A 124 5.57 8.22 -11.98
N TYR A 125 5.99 7.95 -10.76
CA TYR A 125 6.95 8.76 -10.03
C TYR A 125 8.12 7.87 -9.61
N GLY A 126 9.21 7.95 -10.34
CA GLY A 126 10.43 7.21 -10.01
C GLY A 126 11.31 8.00 -9.04
N PRO A 127 12.44 7.40 -8.63
CA PRO A 127 13.30 8.03 -7.61
C PRO A 127 13.88 9.36 -8.06
N LEU A 128 14.25 9.51 -9.33
CA LEU A 128 14.80 10.78 -9.81
C LEU A 128 13.74 11.87 -9.79
N LYS A 129 12.52 11.53 -10.18
CA LYS A 129 11.41 12.48 -10.16
C LYS A 129 11.11 12.92 -8.74
N LEU A 130 11.06 11.98 -7.82
CA LEU A 130 10.76 12.28 -6.41
C LEU A 130 11.84 13.17 -5.81
N CYS A 131 13.11 12.91 -6.12
CA CYS A 131 14.20 13.70 -5.61
C CYS A 131 14.23 15.10 -6.22
N ASN A 132 13.69 15.28 -7.43
CA ASN A 132 13.55 16.61 -8.01
C ASN A 132 12.41 17.40 -7.38
N LEU A 133 11.36 16.71 -6.95
CA LEU A 133 10.17 17.37 -6.42
C LEU A 133 10.27 17.67 -4.93
N TYR A 134 10.98 16.82 -4.18
CA TYR A 134 10.95 16.88 -2.73
C TYR A 134 12.36 16.77 -2.15
N PRO A 135 12.58 17.32 -0.92
CA PRO A 135 13.85 17.11 -0.21
C PRO A 135 14.10 15.63 0.04
N TYR A 136 15.36 15.24 0.03
CA TYR A 136 15.70 13.84 0.25
C TYR A 136 17.08 13.71 0.87
N ILE A 137 17.34 12.54 1.48
CA ILE A 137 18.67 12.16 1.94
C ILE A 137 18.94 10.74 1.48
N ILE A 138 20.23 10.42 1.36
CA ILE A 138 20.71 9.08 1.06
C ILE A 138 21.51 8.62 2.26
N LYS A 139 21.15 7.44 2.76
CA LYS A 139 21.81 6.90 3.96
C LYS A 139 22.84 5.85 3.62
#